data_150493e4af428924028dd430b71297a6
#
_entry.id   150493e4af428924028dd430b71297a6
#
_cell.length_a   1.000
_cell.length_b   1.000
_cell.length_c   1.000
_cell.angle_alpha   90.00
_cell.angle_beta   90.00
_cell.angle_gamma   90.00
#
_symmetry.space_group_name_H-M   'P 1'
#
loop_
_entity.id
_entity.type
_entity.pdbx_description
1 polymer ?
#
loop_
_entity_poly.entity_id
_entity_poly.type
_entity_poly.pdbx_seq_one_letter_code
_entity_poly.pdbx_strand_id
1 'polypeptide(L)'
;MKIGLIIVGDEILSGRRTDKHLPKIVEILKQRSLSLDWVRILGDDPDDLEHCYRDSFARGDLVFSTGGIGATPDDLTREAVARARGIEVERHPEGKEILEQRAQETGRTLTPEGYRLIEFPAGSELVPNPFNGIPGFALEKHYFVPGFPQMAWPMIEWVLDTHYPDLGEHQYREYSLLVHSANESQVIPAMETIMRDYPEVKAFSLPIIGDVLRIELGVKGPEQQAKPALAYLKQALNDLQLQWDRH
;
A
#
# COMPACT_ATOMS: atom_id res chain seq x y z
N MET A 1 -10.44 7.88 3.49
CA MET A 1 -9.91 7.34 2.21
C MET A 1 -9.12 6.09 2.55
N LYS A 2 -9.31 4.99 1.84
CA LYS A 2 -8.53 3.76 2.04
C LYS A 2 -7.29 3.78 1.16
N ILE A 3 -6.28 2.99 1.54
CA ILE A 3 -5.02 2.85 0.80
C ILE A 3 -4.86 1.40 0.36
N GLY A 4 -4.65 1.21 -0.93
CA GLY A 4 -4.44 -0.09 -1.56
C GLY A 4 -3.04 -0.25 -2.14
N LEU A 5 -2.59 -1.49 -2.28
CA LEU A 5 -1.36 -1.85 -2.96
C LEU A 5 -1.64 -2.96 -3.96
N ILE A 6 -1.15 -2.78 -5.19
CA ILE A 6 -1.15 -3.81 -6.22
C ILE A 6 0.31 -4.12 -6.55
N ILE A 7 0.68 -5.38 -6.51
CA ILE A 7 2.02 -5.87 -6.85
C ILE A 7 1.87 -6.76 -8.07
N VAL A 8 2.55 -6.42 -9.15
CA VAL A 8 2.48 -7.13 -10.43
C VAL A 8 3.83 -7.78 -10.74
N GLY A 9 3.80 -9.06 -11.07
CA GLY A 9 4.97 -9.81 -11.53
C GLY A 9 4.86 -11.30 -11.26
N ASP A 10 4.98 -12.09 -12.31
CA ASP A 10 5.01 -13.56 -12.28
C ASP A 10 6.13 -14.11 -11.40
N GLU A 11 7.26 -13.40 -11.28
CA GLU A 11 8.39 -13.81 -10.46
C GLU A 11 8.09 -13.79 -8.95
N ILE A 12 7.11 -12.97 -8.55
CA ILE A 12 6.63 -12.95 -7.15
C ILE A 12 5.74 -14.16 -6.90
N LEU A 13 4.77 -14.43 -7.78
CA LEU A 13 3.87 -15.58 -7.65
C LEU A 13 4.59 -16.92 -7.76
N SER A 14 5.59 -17.01 -8.64
CA SER A 14 6.40 -18.22 -8.80
C SER A 14 7.45 -18.43 -7.71
N GLY A 15 7.63 -17.45 -6.80
CA GLY A 15 8.64 -17.51 -5.75
C GLY A 15 10.09 -17.34 -6.24
N ARG A 16 10.32 -16.98 -7.51
CA ARG A 16 11.67 -16.66 -8.02
C ARG A 16 12.26 -15.43 -7.34
N ARG A 17 11.39 -14.49 -6.95
CA ARG A 17 11.74 -13.32 -6.15
C ARG A 17 10.80 -13.21 -4.96
N THR A 18 11.36 -12.81 -3.82
CA THR A 18 10.56 -12.46 -2.64
C THR A 18 10.10 -11.02 -2.77
N ASP A 19 8.81 -10.78 -2.55
CA ASP A 19 8.29 -9.42 -2.49
C ASP A 19 8.96 -8.61 -1.37
N LYS A 20 9.37 -7.41 -1.73
CA LYS A 20 9.95 -6.42 -0.81
C LYS A 20 9.09 -5.15 -0.71
N HIS A 21 8.06 -5.03 -1.55
CA HIS A 21 7.23 -3.83 -1.59
C HIS A 21 6.26 -3.79 -0.42
N LEU A 22 5.53 -4.87 -0.16
CA LEU A 22 4.55 -4.92 0.91
C LEU A 22 5.13 -4.52 2.28
N PRO A 23 6.20 -5.15 2.79
CA PRO A 23 6.74 -4.78 4.10
C PRO A 23 7.26 -3.33 4.13
N LYS A 24 7.89 -2.86 3.06
CA LYS A 24 8.42 -1.50 3.01
C LYS A 24 7.33 -0.43 2.89
N ILE A 25 6.29 -0.67 2.09
CA ILE A 25 5.17 0.27 1.96
C ILE A 25 4.40 0.36 3.27
N VAL A 26 4.21 -0.76 3.99
CA VAL A 26 3.64 -0.74 5.34
C VAL A 26 4.48 0.13 6.29
N GLU A 27 5.81 0.02 6.22
CA GLU A 27 6.73 0.87 7.00
C GLU A 27 6.59 2.36 6.65
N ILE A 28 6.61 2.70 5.33
CA ILE A 28 6.46 4.08 4.83
C ILE A 28 5.13 4.70 5.29
N LEU A 29 4.04 3.94 5.20
CA LEU A 29 2.73 4.38 5.65
C LEU A 29 2.68 4.56 7.18
N LYS A 30 3.25 3.62 7.93
CA LYS A 30 3.30 3.68 9.41
C LYS A 30 4.03 4.92 9.90
N GLN A 31 5.15 5.30 9.26
CA GLN A 31 5.90 6.53 9.58
C GLN A 31 5.05 7.80 9.42
N ARG A 32 4.02 7.76 8.57
CA ARG A 32 3.07 8.85 8.32
C ARG A 32 1.74 8.69 9.06
N SER A 33 1.67 7.79 10.05
CA SER A 33 0.45 7.44 10.79
C SER A 33 -0.68 6.91 9.89
N LEU A 34 -0.32 6.32 8.76
CA LEU A 34 -1.21 5.68 7.80
C LEU A 34 -1.13 4.16 7.90
N SER A 35 -2.12 3.48 7.35
CA SER A 35 -2.10 2.01 7.23
C SER A 35 -2.57 1.57 5.87
N LEU A 36 -2.03 0.44 5.41
CA LEU A 36 -2.52 -0.25 4.23
C LEU A 36 -3.84 -0.95 4.57
N ASP A 37 -4.87 -0.73 3.75
CA ASP A 37 -6.18 -1.35 3.94
C ASP A 37 -6.32 -2.67 3.20
N TRP A 38 -5.69 -2.80 2.04
CA TRP A 38 -5.72 -4.02 1.24
C TRP A 38 -4.51 -4.13 0.32
N VAL A 39 -4.19 -5.36 -0.07
CA VAL A 39 -3.16 -5.69 -1.06
C VAL A 39 -3.68 -6.72 -2.04
N ARG A 40 -3.25 -6.63 -3.29
CA ARG A 40 -3.41 -7.66 -4.33
C ARG A 40 -2.06 -7.95 -4.96
N ILE A 41 -1.78 -9.23 -5.20
CA ILE A 41 -0.58 -9.68 -5.90
C ILE A 41 -1.06 -10.44 -7.12
N LEU A 42 -0.60 -10.03 -8.30
CA LEU A 42 -1.03 -10.57 -9.59
C LEU A 42 0.17 -10.94 -10.45
N GLY A 43 -0.02 -11.89 -11.33
CA GLY A 43 0.89 -12.17 -12.43
C GLY A 43 0.68 -11.20 -13.59
N ASP A 44 1.45 -11.44 -14.65
CA ASP A 44 1.42 -10.64 -15.88
C ASP A 44 0.34 -11.14 -16.86
N ASP A 45 -0.86 -11.46 -16.34
CA ASP A 45 -2.03 -11.81 -17.13
C ASP A 45 -2.86 -10.57 -17.47
N PRO A 46 -3.11 -10.26 -18.76
CA PRO A 46 -3.76 -9.02 -19.17
C PRO A 46 -5.21 -8.92 -18.73
N ASP A 47 -5.94 -10.03 -18.62
CA ASP A 47 -7.35 -10.02 -18.26
C ASP A 47 -7.53 -9.91 -16.74
N ASP A 48 -6.70 -10.59 -15.97
CA ASP A 48 -6.67 -10.47 -14.50
C ASP A 48 -6.26 -9.06 -14.07
N LEU A 49 -5.26 -8.48 -14.73
CA LEU A 49 -4.84 -7.10 -14.49
C LEU A 49 -5.95 -6.10 -14.82
N GLU A 50 -6.61 -6.23 -15.98
CA GLU A 50 -7.73 -5.37 -16.36
C GLU A 50 -8.87 -5.43 -15.34
N HIS A 51 -9.28 -6.63 -14.92
CA HIS A 51 -10.33 -6.81 -13.92
C HIS A 51 -9.94 -6.19 -12.57
N CYS A 52 -8.70 -6.42 -12.14
CA CYS A 52 -8.18 -5.85 -10.91
C CYS A 52 -8.21 -4.33 -10.92
N TYR A 53 -7.74 -3.70 -12.00
CA TYR A 53 -7.74 -2.24 -12.10
C TYR A 53 -9.15 -1.66 -12.24
N ARG A 54 -10.05 -2.29 -13.00
CA ARG A 54 -11.45 -1.87 -13.07
C ARG A 54 -12.11 -1.83 -11.70
N ASP A 55 -11.94 -2.90 -10.92
CA ASP A 55 -12.45 -2.95 -9.54
C ASP A 55 -11.80 -1.90 -8.65
N SER A 56 -10.49 -1.71 -8.79
CA SER A 56 -9.72 -0.78 -7.97
C SER A 56 -10.15 0.68 -8.20
N PHE A 57 -10.31 1.09 -9.46
CA PHE A 57 -10.81 2.42 -9.80
C PHE A 57 -12.24 2.66 -9.29
N ALA A 58 -13.11 1.63 -9.37
CA ALA A 58 -14.49 1.73 -8.86
C ALA A 58 -14.56 1.98 -7.35
N ARG A 59 -13.52 1.60 -6.58
CA ARG A 59 -13.45 1.81 -5.13
C ARG A 59 -13.14 3.26 -4.75
N GLY A 60 -12.46 4.02 -5.62
CA GLY A 60 -12.03 5.40 -5.35
C GLY A 60 -10.97 5.53 -4.25
N ASP A 61 -10.29 4.45 -3.92
CA ASP A 61 -9.18 4.39 -2.95
C ASP A 61 -7.91 5.06 -3.51
N LEU A 62 -6.98 5.44 -2.65
CA LEU A 62 -5.60 5.75 -3.02
C LEU A 62 -4.87 4.43 -3.26
N VAL A 63 -4.29 4.24 -4.44
CA VAL A 63 -3.66 2.97 -4.81
C VAL A 63 -2.26 3.18 -5.33
N PHE A 64 -1.32 2.41 -4.78
CA PHE A 64 0.01 2.25 -5.35
C PHE A 64 0.07 0.93 -6.11
N SER A 65 0.59 0.97 -7.34
CA SER A 65 0.81 -0.23 -8.15
C SER A 65 2.28 -0.33 -8.52
N THR A 66 2.91 -1.48 -8.25
CA THR A 66 4.33 -1.73 -8.52
C THR A 66 4.48 -2.83 -9.55
N GLY A 67 5.30 -2.59 -10.58
CA GLY A 67 5.60 -3.58 -11.63
C GLY A 67 4.79 -3.41 -12.92
N GLY A 68 5.22 -4.08 -13.97
CA GLY A 68 4.56 -4.16 -15.27
C GLY A 68 4.52 -2.87 -16.09
N ILE A 69 5.41 -1.87 -15.79
CA ILE A 69 5.48 -0.60 -16.52
C ILE A 69 6.81 -0.39 -17.27
N GLY A 70 7.62 -1.43 -17.43
CA GLY A 70 8.84 -1.41 -18.24
C GLY A 70 8.57 -1.38 -19.75
N ALA A 71 9.57 -1.67 -20.57
CA ALA A 71 9.45 -1.67 -22.02
C ALA A 71 9.36 -3.08 -22.61
N THR A 72 9.41 -4.12 -21.80
CA THR A 72 9.39 -5.52 -22.25
C THR A 72 7.96 -5.98 -22.59
N PRO A 73 7.78 -7.00 -23.42
CA PRO A 73 6.44 -7.44 -23.84
C PRO A 73 5.55 -7.99 -22.72
N ASP A 74 6.14 -8.36 -21.60
CA ASP A 74 5.47 -8.82 -20.39
C ASP A 74 5.07 -7.67 -19.43
N ASP A 75 5.47 -6.43 -19.72
CA ASP A 75 5.05 -5.24 -18.99
C ASP A 75 3.64 -4.80 -19.46
N LEU A 76 2.59 -5.35 -18.88
CA LEU A 76 1.20 -5.21 -19.35
C LEU A 76 0.35 -4.24 -18.52
N THR A 77 0.91 -3.65 -17.47
CA THR A 77 0.14 -2.77 -16.55
C THR A 77 -0.50 -1.58 -17.28
N ARG A 78 0.19 -0.92 -18.19
CA ARG A 78 -0.31 0.27 -18.91
C ARG A 78 -1.51 -0.05 -19.78
N GLU A 79 -1.40 -1.11 -20.58
CA GLU A 79 -2.46 -1.59 -21.46
C GLU A 79 -3.67 -2.07 -20.65
N ALA A 80 -3.45 -2.78 -19.54
CA ALA A 80 -4.51 -3.24 -18.67
C ALA A 80 -5.27 -2.08 -18.00
N VAL A 81 -4.54 -1.04 -17.57
CA VAL A 81 -5.14 0.20 -17.02
C VAL A 81 -5.95 0.92 -18.09
N ALA A 82 -5.41 1.09 -19.29
CA ALA A 82 -6.10 1.74 -20.41
C ALA A 82 -7.41 0.98 -20.77
N ARG A 83 -7.35 -0.35 -20.86
CA ARG A 83 -8.54 -1.20 -21.10
C ARG A 83 -9.55 -1.07 -19.96
N ALA A 84 -9.11 -1.10 -18.70
CA ALA A 84 -9.98 -0.96 -17.53
C ALA A 84 -10.74 0.38 -17.51
N ARG A 85 -10.16 1.43 -18.09
CA ARG A 85 -10.75 2.77 -18.16
C ARG A 85 -11.43 3.09 -19.51
N GLY A 86 -11.24 2.24 -20.52
CA GLY A 86 -11.76 2.46 -21.87
C GLY A 86 -11.11 3.64 -22.59
N ILE A 87 -9.80 3.84 -22.36
CA ILE A 87 -8.97 4.90 -22.97
C ILE A 87 -7.78 4.29 -23.70
N GLU A 88 -7.15 5.08 -24.56
CA GLU A 88 -6.00 4.63 -25.34
C GLU A 88 -4.70 4.82 -24.56
N VAL A 89 -3.67 4.05 -24.94
CA VAL A 89 -2.28 4.29 -24.52
C VAL A 89 -1.63 5.24 -25.52
N GLU A 90 -1.05 6.32 -25.02
CA GLU A 90 -0.41 7.33 -25.86
C GLU A 90 0.98 7.70 -25.30
N ARG A 91 1.81 8.22 -26.18
CA ARG A 91 3.13 8.71 -25.80
C ARG A 91 2.99 10.05 -25.06
N HIS A 92 3.41 10.07 -23.80
CA HIS A 92 3.31 11.27 -22.97
C HIS A 92 4.28 12.36 -23.46
N PRO A 93 3.80 13.57 -23.79
CA PRO A 93 4.65 14.61 -24.39
C PRO A 93 5.85 14.99 -23.53
N GLU A 94 5.61 15.34 -22.26
CA GLU A 94 6.68 15.67 -21.31
C GLU A 94 7.56 14.45 -20.99
N GLY A 95 6.98 13.26 -20.89
CA GLY A 95 7.73 12.01 -20.71
C GLY A 95 8.72 11.77 -21.85
N LYS A 96 8.33 12.10 -23.09
CA LYS A 96 9.21 12.05 -24.25
C LYS A 96 10.43 12.97 -24.10
N GLU A 97 10.20 14.22 -23.70
CA GLU A 97 11.28 15.20 -23.50
C GLU A 97 12.26 14.72 -22.42
N ILE A 98 11.74 14.22 -21.29
CA ILE A 98 12.55 13.66 -20.21
C ILE A 98 13.38 12.47 -20.70
N LEU A 99 12.77 11.55 -21.44
CA LEU A 99 13.45 10.36 -21.94
C LEU A 99 14.56 10.71 -22.93
N GLU A 100 14.29 11.64 -23.86
CA GLU A 100 15.25 12.11 -24.86
C GLU A 100 16.42 12.86 -24.21
N GLN A 101 16.15 13.75 -23.26
CA GLN A 101 17.18 14.41 -22.48
C GLN A 101 18.06 13.39 -21.75
N ARG A 102 17.44 12.41 -21.10
CA ARG A 102 18.16 11.38 -20.36
C ARG A 102 19.02 10.50 -21.25
N ALA A 103 18.56 10.21 -22.45
CA ALA A 103 19.33 9.47 -23.44
C ALA A 103 20.58 10.27 -23.88
N GLN A 104 20.46 11.56 -24.11
CA GLN A 104 21.57 12.45 -24.42
C GLN A 104 22.59 12.51 -23.28
N GLU A 105 22.14 12.72 -22.03
CA GLU A 105 23.02 12.77 -20.85
C GLU A 105 23.83 11.48 -20.64
N THR A 106 23.20 10.32 -20.93
CA THR A 106 23.81 9.00 -20.72
C THR A 106 24.51 8.44 -21.97
N GLY A 107 24.44 9.14 -23.11
CA GLY A 107 25.00 8.69 -24.39
C GLY A 107 24.27 7.45 -24.95
N ARG A 108 23.04 7.19 -24.55
CA ARG A 108 22.25 6.04 -25.01
C ARG A 108 21.46 6.39 -26.26
N THR A 109 21.42 5.48 -27.24
CA THR A 109 20.54 5.59 -28.39
C THR A 109 19.14 5.10 -28.00
N LEU A 110 18.12 5.91 -28.23
CA LEU A 110 16.73 5.48 -28.07
C LEU A 110 16.30 4.63 -29.24
N THR A 111 15.71 3.48 -28.94
CA THR A 111 15.04 2.65 -29.95
C THR A 111 13.51 2.90 -29.91
N PRO A 112 12.78 2.53 -30.97
CA PRO A 112 11.31 2.61 -30.95
C PRO A 112 10.67 1.95 -29.71
N GLU A 113 11.20 0.80 -29.29
CA GLU A 113 10.73 0.06 -28.12
C GLU A 113 11.04 0.80 -26.81
N GLY A 114 12.13 1.56 -26.77
CA GLY A 114 12.51 2.39 -25.61
C GLY A 114 11.46 3.46 -25.29
N TYR A 115 10.71 3.93 -26.28
CA TYR A 115 9.63 4.89 -26.04
C TYR A 115 8.43 4.31 -25.31
N ARG A 116 8.30 2.97 -25.21
CA ARG A 116 7.28 2.34 -24.36
C ARG A 116 7.37 2.77 -22.91
N LEU A 117 8.57 3.13 -22.45
CA LEU A 117 8.77 3.62 -21.07
C LEU A 117 7.99 4.88 -20.72
N ILE A 118 7.51 5.61 -21.73
CA ILE A 118 6.74 6.85 -21.55
C ILE A 118 5.41 6.82 -22.33
N GLU A 119 4.96 5.65 -22.71
CA GLU A 119 3.62 5.42 -23.26
C GLU A 119 2.69 5.07 -22.09
N PHE A 120 1.71 5.92 -21.83
CA PHE A 120 0.82 5.81 -20.67
C PHE A 120 -0.65 5.94 -21.11
N PRO A 121 -1.60 5.47 -20.32
CA PRO A 121 -3.02 5.72 -20.55
C PRO A 121 -3.29 7.22 -20.71
N ALA A 122 -4.12 7.60 -21.68
CA ALA A 122 -4.43 9.00 -21.99
C ALA A 122 -4.88 9.78 -20.74
N GLY A 123 -4.35 10.99 -20.57
CA GLY A 123 -4.64 11.83 -19.41
C GLY A 123 -3.86 11.48 -18.14
N SER A 124 -2.87 10.60 -18.22
CA SER A 124 -1.97 10.31 -17.09
C SER A 124 -1.11 11.52 -16.73
N GLU A 125 -0.79 11.66 -15.47
CA GLU A 125 0.22 12.58 -14.94
C GLU A 125 1.53 11.82 -14.70
N LEU A 126 2.68 12.52 -14.74
CA LEU A 126 3.98 11.89 -14.48
C LEU A 126 4.26 11.77 -12.99
N VAL A 127 4.79 10.62 -12.58
CA VAL A 127 5.35 10.40 -11.24
C VAL A 127 6.87 10.42 -11.35
N PRO A 128 7.56 11.43 -10.79
CA PRO A 128 9.01 11.57 -10.91
C PRO A 128 9.76 10.38 -10.31
N ASN A 129 10.81 9.96 -10.98
CA ASN A 129 11.69 8.89 -10.52
C ASN A 129 13.08 9.45 -10.19
N PRO A 130 13.41 9.64 -8.92
CA PRO A 130 14.69 10.25 -8.54
C PRO A 130 15.89 9.32 -8.76
N PHE A 131 15.68 8.04 -9.01
CA PHE A 131 16.76 7.08 -9.19
C PHE A 131 17.39 7.14 -10.59
N ASN A 132 16.58 7.13 -11.63
CA ASN A 132 17.08 7.10 -13.00
C ASN A 132 16.46 8.16 -13.94
N GLY A 133 15.53 8.97 -13.43
CA GLY A 133 14.84 10.01 -14.17
C GLY A 133 13.74 9.53 -15.11
N ILE A 134 13.51 8.21 -15.26
CA ILE A 134 12.42 7.69 -16.10
C ILE A 134 11.14 7.62 -15.24
N PRO A 135 10.11 8.41 -15.56
CA PRO A 135 8.95 8.55 -14.70
C PRO A 135 8.07 7.30 -14.70
N GLY A 136 7.32 7.12 -13.62
CA GLY A 136 6.08 6.37 -13.63
C GLY A 136 4.91 7.26 -14.04
N PHE A 137 3.70 6.79 -13.83
CA PHE A 137 2.52 7.57 -14.16
C PHE A 137 1.45 7.48 -13.06
N ALA A 138 0.56 8.46 -13.05
CA ALA A 138 -0.63 8.47 -12.21
C ALA A 138 -1.87 8.66 -13.09
N LEU A 139 -2.94 7.98 -12.73
CA LEU A 139 -4.25 8.18 -13.31
C LEU A 139 -5.27 8.21 -12.17
N GLU A 140 -6.00 9.30 -12.03
CA GLU A 140 -6.87 9.54 -10.86
C GLU A 140 -6.07 9.41 -9.55
N LYS A 141 -6.48 8.49 -8.66
CA LYS A 141 -5.78 8.21 -7.39
C LYS A 141 -4.91 6.96 -7.42
N HIS A 142 -4.54 6.51 -8.62
CA HIS A 142 -3.68 5.35 -8.82
C HIS A 142 -2.30 5.80 -9.29
N TYR A 143 -1.27 5.34 -8.60
CA TYR A 143 0.13 5.70 -8.85
C TYR A 143 0.91 4.46 -9.24
N PHE A 144 1.42 4.44 -10.45
CA PHE A 144 2.08 3.30 -11.07
C PHE A 144 3.58 3.53 -11.10
N VAL A 145 4.32 2.64 -10.47
CA VAL A 145 5.77 2.75 -10.30
C VAL A 145 6.46 1.45 -10.72
N PRO A 146 7.76 1.48 -11.10
CA PRO A 146 8.48 0.27 -11.46
C PRO A 146 8.51 -0.78 -10.35
N GLY A 147 8.68 -2.06 -10.71
CA GLY A 147 8.86 -3.17 -9.77
C GLY A 147 10.22 -3.21 -9.04
N PHE A 148 11.10 -2.23 -9.27
CA PHE A 148 12.40 -2.16 -8.61
C PHE A 148 12.31 -1.34 -7.33
N PRO A 149 12.63 -1.91 -6.15
CA PRO A 149 12.56 -1.23 -4.86
C PRO A 149 13.24 0.15 -4.82
N GLN A 150 14.43 0.27 -5.41
CA GLN A 150 15.22 1.51 -5.44
C GLN A 150 14.51 2.65 -6.19
N MET A 151 13.61 2.31 -7.09
CA MET A 151 12.80 3.27 -7.86
C MET A 151 11.44 3.50 -7.18
N ALA A 152 10.73 2.42 -6.88
CA ALA A 152 9.36 2.47 -6.41
C ALA A 152 9.21 3.19 -5.06
N TRP A 153 10.08 2.87 -4.10
CA TRP A 153 9.91 3.42 -2.74
C TRP A 153 10.04 4.95 -2.67
N PRO A 154 11.10 5.58 -3.21
CA PRO A 154 11.18 7.04 -3.19
C PRO A 154 10.10 7.72 -4.05
N MET A 155 9.60 7.04 -5.11
CA MET A 155 8.47 7.56 -5.88
C MET A 155 7.17 7.56 -5.05
N ILE A 156 6.91 6.49 -4.29
CA ILE A 156 5.75 6.41 -3.39
C ILE A 156 5.85 7.45 -2.27
N GLU A 157 7.04 7.61 -1.67
CA GLU A 157 7.27 8.66 -0.67
C GLU A 157 7.01 10.05 -1.25
N TRP A 158 7.52 10.33 -2.44
CA TRP A 158 7.27 11.59 -3.13
C TRP A 158 5.77 11.85 -3.35
N VAL A 159 5.02 10.83 -3.79
CA VAL A 159 3.56 10.93 -3.97
C VAL A 159 2.86 11.30 -2.66
N LEU A 160 3.19 10.59 -1.58
CA LEU A 160 2.58 10.84 -0.27
C LEU A 160 2.90 12.25 0.23
N ASP A 161 4.15 12.68 0.11
CA ASP A 161 4.62 13.97 0.64
C ASP A 161 4.12 15.15 -0.22
N THR A 162 3.90 14.94 -1.53
CA THR A 162 3.49 16.00 -2.46
C THR A 162 1.97 16.12 -2.59
N HIS A 163 1.26 15.00 -2.74
CA HIS A 163 -0.18 15.01 -3.02
C HIS A 163 -1.04 14.74 -1.79
N TYR A 164 -0.44 14.17 -0.72
CA TYR A 164 -1.17 13.74 0.47
C TYR A 164 -0.48 14.13 1.79
N PRO A 165 0.08 15.35 1.92
CA PRO A 165 0.86 15.73 3.11
C PRO A 165 0.04 15.64 4.40
N ASP A 166 -1.26 15.95 4.33
CA ASP A 166 -2.16 16.03 5.49
C ASP A 166 -2.92 14.72 5.74
N LEU A 167 -2.69 13.66 4.94
CA LEU A 167 -3.48 12.44 5.01
C LEU A 167 -3.37 11.74 6.38
N GLY A 168 -2.24 11.88 7.08
CA GLY A 168 -1.97 11.32 8.40
C GLY A 168 -2.37 12.21 9.59
N GLU A 169 -2.90 13.41 9.36
CA GLU A 169 -3.26 14.35 10.45
C GLU A 169 -4.44 13.86 11.29
N HIS A 170 -5.32 13.04 10.74
CA HIS A 170 -6.34 12.34 11.52
C HIS A 170 -5.69 11.12 12.17
N GLN A 171 -5.07 11.38 13.33
CA GLN A 171 -4.25 10.48 14.12
C GLN A 171 -4.92 9.12 14.33
N TYR A 172 -4.73 8.21 13.37
CA TYR A 172 -5.02 6.82 13.58
C TYR A 172 -3.93 6.26 14.50
N ARG A 173 -4.33 5.79 15.65
CA ARG A 173 -3.40 5.25 16.66
C ARG A 173 -3.70 3.79 16.91
N GLU A 174 -2.63 3.05 17.09
CA GLU A 174 -2.66 1.68 17.55
C GLU A 174 -2.04 1.63 18.94
N TYR A 175 -2.74 1.02 19.86
CA TYR A 175 -2.29 0.79 21.24
C TYR A 175 -2.43 -0.68 21.54
N SER A 176 -1.39 -1.32 22.05
CA SER A 176 -1.42 -2.70 22.47
C SER A 176 -0.91 -2.92 23.88
N LEU A 177 -1.35 -4.02 24.46
CA LEU A 177 -0.99 -4.52 25.77
C LEU A 177 -0.54 -5.98 25.60
N LEU A 178 0.52 -6.36 26.30
CA LEU A 178 0.91 -7.75 26.40
C LEU A 178 0.20 -8.38 27.58
N VAL A 179 -0.75 -9.27 27.33
CA VAL A 179 -1.54 -9.95 28.37
C VAL A 179 -0.93 -11.34 28.64
N HIS A 180 -0.67 -11.64 29.89
CA HIS A 180 -0.04 -12.87 30.35
C HIS A 180 -1.07 -13.92 30.78
N SER A 181 -0.78 -15.19 30.48
CA SER A 181 -1.57 -16.33 30.93
C SER A 181 -3.06 -16.27 30.62
N ALA A 182 -3.42 -15.58 29.52
CA ALA A 182 -4.80 -15.40 29.07
C ALA A 182 -5.11 -16.28 27.86
N ASN A 183 -6.35 -16.76 27.82
CA ASN A 183 -6.94 -17.35 26.62
C ASN A 183 -7.77 -16.29 25.87
N GLU A 184 -7.77 -16.33 24.55
CA GLU A 184 -8.54 -15.37 23.73
C GLU A 184 -10.02 -15.33 24.11
N SER A 185 -10.63 -16.48 24.46
CA SER A 185 -12.03 -16.56 24.88
C SER A 185 -12.37 -15.66 26.07
N GLN A 186 -11.41 -15.37 26.95
CA GLN A 186 -11.63 -14.52 28.10
C GLN A 186 -11.75 -13.02 27.73
N VAL A 187 -11.13 -12.62 26.65
CA VAL A 187 -11.07 -11.21 26.22
C VAL A 187 -12.07 -10.87 25.11
N ILE A 188 -12.69 -11.88 24.47
CA ILE A 188 -13.71 -11.67 23.44
C ILE A 188 -14.83 -10.71 23.88
N PRO A 189 -15.46 -10.88 25.07
CA PRO A 189 -16.55 -9.97 25.50
C PRO A 189 -16.12 -8.50 25.57
N ALA A 190 -14.88 -8.25 26.00
CA ALA A 190 -14.34 -6.89 26.04
C ALA A 190 -14.11 -6.34 24.64
N MET A 191 -13.62 -7.15 23.71
CA MET A 191 -13.43 -6.77 22.32
C MET A 191 -14.76 -6.45 21.62
N GLU A 192 -15.78 -7.28 21.82
CA GLU A 192 -17.13 -7.06 21.27
C GLU A 192 -17.74 -5.76 21.80
N THR A 193 -17.57 -5.47 23.08
CA THR A 193 -18.01 -4.21 23.68
C THR A 193 -17.31 -3.01 23.05
N ILE A 194 -15.98 -3.10 22.85
CA ILE A 194 -15.23 -2.03 22.19
C ILE A 194 -15.74 -1.81 20.76
N MET A 195 -15.93 -2.87 19.99
CA MET A 195 -16.39 -2.76 18.60
C MET A 195 -17.81 -2.21 18.47
N ARG A 196 -18.67 -2.43 19.48
CA ARG A 196 -20.02 -1.87 19.55
C ARG A 196 -20.03 -0.40 19.96
N ASP A 197 -19.28 -0.05 21.01
CA ASP A 197 -19.36 1.26 21.68
C ASP A 197 -18.40 2.30 21.05
N TYR A 198 -17.40 1.84 20.28
CA TYR A 198 -16.42 2.66 19.56
C TYR A 198 -16.38 2.26 18.09
N PRO A 199 -17.34 2.66 17.25
CA PRO A 199 -17.55 2.11 15.91
C PRO A 199 -16.39 2.33 14.93
N GLU A 200 -15.53 3.32 15.19
CA GLU A 200 -14.32 3.57 14.35
C GLU A 200 -13.07 2.88 14.90
N VAL A 201 -13.19 2.14 16.00
CA VAL A 201 -12.09 1.41 16.63
C VAL A 201 -12.20 -0.07 16.30
N LYS A 202 -11.08 -0.66 15.87
CA LYS A 202 -10.94 -2.11 15.74
C LYS A 202 -10.19 -2.64 16.95
N ALA A 203 -10.76 -3.59 17.66
CA ALA A 203 -10.06 -4.40 18.65
C ALA A 203 -9.36 -5.56 17.92
N PHE A 204 -8.16 -5.92 18.35
CA PHE A 204 -7.41 -7.05 17.82
C PHE A 204 -6.75 -7.87 18.93
N SER A 205 -6.57 -9.16 18.66
CA SER A 205 -5.88 -10.13 19.51
C SER A 205 -4.90 -10.92 18.66
N LEU A 206 -3.64 -10.97 19.07
CA LEU A 206 -2.58 -11.69 18.40
C LEU A 206 -1.91 -12.64 19.39
N PRO A 207 -2.21 -13.94 19.34
CA PRO A 207 -1.55 -14.92 20.19
C PRO A 207 -0.05 -14.99 19.93
N ILE A 208 0.73 -15.00 21.00
CA ILE A 208 2.17 -15.19 20.95
C ILE A 208 2.47 -16.62 21.38
N ILE A 209 2.91 -17.43 20.43
CA ILE A 209 3.27 -18.85 20.67
C ILE A 209 4.64 -18.89 21.34
N GLY A 210 4.70 -19.49 22.53
CA GLY A 210 5.92 -19.67 23.31
C GLY A 210 5.66 -20.56 24.54
N ASP A 211 6.64 -20.69 25.43
CA ASP A 211 6.55 -21.51 26.64
C ASP A 211 5.48 -21.01 27.64
N VAL A 212 5.09 -19.76 27.52
CA VAL A 212 4.01 -19.12 28.30
C VAL A 212 2.99 -18.53 27.36
N LEU A 213 1.71 -18.81 27.61
CA LEU A 213 0.61 -18.21 26.87
C LEU A 213 0.60 -16.68 27.08
N ARG A 214 0.74 -15.95 25.97
CA ARG A 214 0.65 -14.50 25.94
C ARG A 214 -0.17 -14.06 24.75
N ILE A 215 -0.84 -12.94 24.89
CA ILE A 215 -1.64 -12.35 23.82
C ILE A 215 -1.25 -10.88 23.72
N GLU A 216 -0.89 -10.42 22.53
CA GLU A 216 -0.89 -9.01 22.24
C GLU A 216 -2.34 -8.60 21.94
N LEU A 217 -2.93 -7.82 22.85
CA LEU A 217 -4.31 -7.35 22.76
C LEU A 217 -4.33 -5.84 22.58
N GLY A 218 -5.05 -5.34 21.59
CA GLY A 218 -4.99 -3.92 21.30
C GLY A 218 -6.21 -3.34 20.64
N VAL A 219 -6.14 -2.04 20.44
CA VAL A 219 -7.15 -1.22 19.79
C VAL A 219 -6.49 -0.32 18.75
N LYS A 220 -7.15 -0.15 17.61
CA LYS A 220 -6.69 0.69 16.51
C LYS A 220 -7.83 1.54 15.98
N GLY A 221 -7.62 2.86 15.90
CA GLY A 221 -8.64 3.78 15.41
C GLY A 221 -8.22 5.25 15.58
N PRO A 222 -9.13 6.19 15.28
CA PRO A 222 -8.93 7.60 15.57
C PRO A 222 -8.58 7.80 17.05
N GLU A 223 -7.57 8.60 17.34
CA GLU A 223 -7.03 8.74 18.70
C GLU A 223 -8.11 9.12 19.73
N GLN A 224 -9.07 9.94 19.33
CA GLN A 224 -10.20 10.38 20.18
C GLN A 224 -11.07 9.20 20.65
N GLN A 225 -11.20 8.14 19.86
CA GLN A 225 -11.94 6.93 20.23
C GLN A 225 -11.01 5.81 20.74
N ALA A 226 -9.81 5.68 20.18
CA ALA A 226 -8.87 4.64 20.56
C ALA A 226 -8.36 4.78 22.00
N LYS A 227 -8.13 6.01 22.50
CA LYS A 227 -7.74 6.23 23.90
C LYS A 227 -8.80 5.80 24.92
N PRO A 228 -10.08 6.21 24.82
CA PRO A 228 -11.14 5.69 25.69
C PRO A 228 -11.33 4.18 25.58
N ALA A 229 -11.27 3.63 24.36
CA ALA A 229 -11.37 2.18 24.14
C ALA A 229 -10.23 1.42 24.82
N LEU A 230 -8.99 1.93 24.75
CA LEU A 230 -7.86 1.36 25.50
C LEU A 230 -8.07 1.44 27.03
N ALA A 231 -8.62 2.54 27.51
CA ALA A 231 -8.91 2.68 28.95
C ALA A 231 -9.95 1.65 29.40
N TYR A 232 -11.00 1.45 28.61
CA TYR A 232 -11.98 0.38 28.84
C TYR A 232 -11.32 -1.00 28.82
N LEU A 233 -10.48 -1.28 27.83
CA LEU A 233 -9.78 -2.56 27.71
C LEU A 233 -8.94 -2.87 28.95
N LYS A 234 -8.19 -1.89 29.46
CA LYS A 234 -7.41 -2.02 30.70
C LYS A 234 -8.27 -2.34 31.90
N GLN A 235 -9.41 -1.67 32.03
CA GLN A 235 -10.34 -1.95 33.11
C GLN A 235 -10.90 -3.37 33.03
N ALA A 236 -11.33 -3.81 31.84
CA ALA A 236 -11.83 -5.16 31.61
C ALA A 236 -10.78 -6.24 31.96
N LEU A 237 -9.50 -6.03 31.62
CA LEU A 237 -8.41 -6.93 31.99
C LEU A 237 -8.21 -6.98 33.52
N ASN A 238 -8.28 -5.85 34.21
CA ASN A 238 -8.19 -5.78 35.65
C ASN A 238 -9.36 -6.52 36.34
N ASP A 239 -10.58 -6.35 35.82
CA ASP A 239 -11.78 -7.03 36.32
C ASP A 239 -11.69 -8.55 36.16
N LEU A 240 -11.03 -9.02 35.10
CA LEU A 240 -10.70 -10.42 34.86
C LEU A 240 -9.49 -10.91 35.64
N GLN A 241 -8.83 -10.07 36.42
CA GLN A 241 -7.60 -10.35 37.16
C GLN A 241 -6.44 -10.84 36.29
N LEU A 242 -6.40 -10.40 35.03
CA LEU A 242 -5.35 -10.72 34.08
C LEU A 242 -4.18 -9.74 34.22
N GLN A 243 -2.96 -10.27 34.24
CA GLN A 243 -1.74 -9.45 34.26
C GLN A 243 -1.44 -8.96 32.85
N TRP A 244 -1.04 -7.70 32.72
CA TRP A 244 -0.69 -7.09 31.46
C TRP A 244 0.38 -6.02 31.59
N ASP A 245 1.20 -5.87 30.54
CA ASP A 245 2.21 -4.81 30.38
C ASP A 245 1.89 -3.95 29.15
N ARG A 246 2.49 -2.76 29.05
CA ARG A 246 2.48 -2.00 27.80
C ARG A 246 3.41 -2.69 26.80
N HIS A 247 2.93 -2.86 25.59
CA HIS A 247 3.72 -3.43 24.50
C HIS A 247 4.41 -2.34 23.70
#